data_89acb07b7ea23970f64b598e667ae4c1
#
_entry.id   89acb07b7ea23970f64b598e667ae4c1
#
_cell.length_a   1.000
_cell.length_b   1.000
_cell.length_c   1.000
_cell.angle_alpha   90.00
_cell.angle_beta   90.00
_cell.angle_gamma   90.00
#
_symmetry.space_group_name_H-M   'P 1'
#
loop_
_entity.id
_entity.type
_entity.pdbx_description
1 polymer ?
#
loop_
_entity_poly.entity_id
_entity_poly.type
_entity_poly.pdbx_seq_one_letter_code
_entity_poly.pdbx_strand_id
1 'polypeptide(L)'
;ALLFWFSTEPVGMFIAPISRPRKAVPLATGISCCISSWERISERTISPKIKVGANYINSRIAQIEATTNGYDSALFMNREGTVAEGPGSCFFMVRNGVLITPPLSASVLESITREVLLELGRMQGIPVVERAIDRTELYICDEAFLCGSAAELTPILSVDGYTVGSGAPGPLTTALHEQYLRAAEGKLPGCETWATSLH
;
A
#
# COMPACT_ATOMS: atom_id res chain seq x y z
N ALA A 1 -0.54 -8.05 -16.46
CA ALA A 1 -1.07 -6.79 -17.01
C ALA A 1 -2.52 -7.02 -17.38
N LEU A 2 -3.45 -6.34 -16.71
CA LEU A 2 -4.86 -6.28 -17.12
C LEU A 2 -4.95 -5.20 -18.21
N LEU A 3 -5.18 -5.62 -19.45
CA LEU A 3 -5.56 -4.72 -20.54
C LEU A 3 -7.08 -4.58 -20.52
N PHE A 4 -7.58 -3.39 -20.21
CA PHE A 4 -8.98 -3.06 -20.43
C PHE A 4 -9.13 -2.46 -21.82
N TRP A 5 -9.91 -3.11 -22.69
CA TRP A 5 -10.35 -2.57 -23.96
C TRP A 5 -11.80 -2.14 -23.80
N PHE A 6 -12.11 -0.88 -24.05
CA PHE A 6 -13.49 -0.41 -24.13
C PHE A 6 -13.97 -0.53 -25.57
N SER A 7 -14.94 -1.40 -25.80
CA SER A 7 -15.72 -1.45 -27.03
C SER A 7 -17.12 -0.88 -26.73
N THR A 8 -17.70 -0.18 -27.68
CA THR A 8 -19.09 0.29 -27.63
C THR A 8 -20.10 -0.85 -27.86
N GLU A 9 -19.65 -2.02 -28.27
CA GLU A 9 -20.45 -3.23 -28.40
C GLU A 9 -20.35 -4.06 -27.10
N PRO A 10 -21.42 -4.79 -26.73
CA PRO A 10 -21.39 -5.68 -25.55
C PRO A 10 -20.51 -6.91 -25.83
N VAL A 11 -19.21 -6.71 -25.81
CA VAL A 11 -18.24 -7.80 -25.92
C VAL A 11 -17.99 -8.35 -24.53
N GLY A 12 -18.13 -9.66 -24.40
CA GLY A 12 -17.80 -10.35 -23.14
C GLY A 12 -16.39 -10.01 -22.68
N MET A 13 -16.25 -9.67 -21.40
CA MET A 13 -14.95 -9.38 -20.78
C MET A 13 -14.18 -10.70 -20.66
N PHE A 14 -13.11 -10.87 -21.43
CA PHE A 14 -12.18 -11.98 -21.24
C PHE A 14 -11.14 -11.57 -20.19
N ILE A 15 -11.28 -12.09 -18.97
CA ILE A 15 -10.21 -12.04 -17.98
C ILE A 15 -9.30 -13.23 -18.26
N ALA A 16 -8.15 -13.00 -18.88
CA ALA A 16 -7.08 -13.98 -18.89
C ALA A 16 -6.18 -13.73 -17.67
N PRO A 17 -6.29 -14.50 -16.59
CA PRO A 17 -5.36 -14.40 -15.49
C PRO A 17 -4.00 -14.94 -15.98
N ILE A 18 -3.09 -14.05 -16.37
CA ILE A 18 -1.69 -14.43 -16.41
C ILE A 18 -1.24 -14.43 -14.95
N SER A 19 -1.56 -15.50 -14.24
CA SER A 19 -1.03 -15.72 -12.91
C SER A 19 0.43 -16.11 -13.03
N ARG A 20 1.31 -15.14 -13.07
CA ARG A 20 2.59 -15.37 -12.40
C ARG A 20 2.27 -15.20 -10.92
N PRO A 21 2.39 -16.25 -10.09
CA PRO A 21 2.29 -16.08 -8.67
C PRO A 21 3.36 -15.07 -8.27
N ARG A 22 3.00 -13.81 -8.04
CA ARG A 22 3.83 -12.91 -7.26
C ARG A 22 3.84 -13.58 -5.88
N LYS A 23 4.94 -14.21 -5.53
CA LYS A 23 5.14 -14.61 -4.15
C LYS A 23 5.03 -13.33 -3.34
N ALA A 24 4.06 -13.26 -2.46
CA ALA A 24 4.03 -12.22 -1.45
C ALA A 24 5.44 -12.20 -0.83
N VAL A 25 5.99 -11.01 -0.64
CA VAL A 25 7.29 -10.89 0.04
C VAL A 25 7.06 -11.45 1.43
N PRO A 26 7.81 -12.49 1.86
CA PRO A 26 7.62 -13.02 3.19
C PRO A 26 7.75 -11.89 4.21
N LEU A 27 6.82 -11.81 5.15
CA LEU A 27 6.82 -10.76 6.18
C LEU A 27 8.22 -10.57 6.80
N ALA A 28 8.94 -11.69 7.02
CA ALA A 28 10.27 -11.70 7.63
C ALA A 28 11.37 -11.03 6.77
N THR A 29 11.19 -10.89 5.46
CA THR A 29 12.24 -10.35 4.58
C THR A 29 12.09 -8.86 4.32
N GLY A 30 10.88 -8.30 4.39
CA GLY A 30 10.60 -6.89 4.12
C GLY A 30 11.19 -6.38 2.79
N ILE A 31 11.16 -5.07 2.60
CA ILE A 31 11.70 -4.41 1.39
C ILE A 31 12.46 -3.13 1.73
N SER A 32 13.35 -2.72 0.81
CA SER A 32 13.96 -1.40 0.75
C SER A 32 13.14 -0.49 -0.18
N CYS A 33 12.93 0.76 0.21
CA CYS A 33 12.26 1.76 -0.63
C CYS A 33 13.14 2.98 -0.86
N CYS A 34 12.96 3.65 -2.00
CA CYS A 34 13.43 5.03 -2.18
C CYS A 34 12.24 5.97 -2.32
N ILE A 35 12.45 7.23 -2.04
CA ILE A 35 11.50 8.27 -2.44
C ILE A 35 11.73 8.55 -3.91
N SER A 36 10.68 8.33 -4.74
CA SER A 36 10.76 8.56 -6.17
C SER A 36 10.98 10.04 -6.49
N SER A 37 11.72 10.31 -7.56
CA SER A 37 11.80 11.65 -8.16
C SER A 37 10.50 12.06 -8.87
N TRP A 38 9.61 11.10 -9.15
CA TRP A 38 8.32 11.33 -9.75
C TRP A 38 7.26 11.62 -8.69
N GLU A 39 6.49 12.69 -8.91
CA GLU A 39 5.31 12.98 -8.08
C GLU A 39 4.17 12.01 -8.38
N ARG A 40 3.36 11.73 -7.37
CA ARG A 40 2.08 11.03 -7.56
C ARG A 40 1.14 11.88 -8.40
N ILE A 41 0.43 11.26 -9.36
CA ILE A 41 -0.65 11.93 -10.09
C ILE A 41 -1.63 12.57 -9.12
N SER A 42 -2.25 13.68 -9.53
CA SER A 42 -3.13 14.47 -8.67
C SER A 42 -4.48 14.74 -9.34
N GLU A 43 -5.47 15.14 -8.56
CA GLU A 43 -6.81 15.51 -9.04
C GLU A 43 -6.77 16.62 -10.12
N ARG A 44 -5.66 17.35 -10.25
CA ARG A 44 -5.47 18.39 -11.29
C ARG A 44 -4.93 17.84 -12.61
N THR A 45 -4.57 16.56 -12.66
CA THR A 45 -4.06 15.90 -13.87
C THR A 45 -4.94 14.72 -14.25
N ILE A 46 -4.82 13.63 -13.53
CA ILE A 46 -5.67 12.44 -13.67
C ILE A 46 -5.99 11.97 -12.25
N SER A 47 -7.27 11.85 -11.92
CA SER A 47 -7.66 11.50 -10.55
C SER A 47 -7.00 10.21 -10.08
N PRO A 48 -6.24 10.23 -8.96
CA PRO A 48 -5.65 9.04 -8.37
C PRO A 48 -6.69 8.05 -7.84
N LYS A 49 -7.93 8.50 -7.60
CA LYS A 49 -9.04 7.69 -7.10
C LYS A 49 -9.64 6.76 -8.17
N ILE A 50 -9.34 6.99 -9.44
CA ILE A 50 -9.83 6.14 -10.53
C ILE A 50 -8.84 4.99 -10.74
N LYS A 51 -9.28 3.76 -10.43
CA LYS A 51 -8.49 2.54 -10.62
C LYS A 51 -8.48 2.10 -12.08
N VAL A 52 -7.69 2.78 -12.92
CA VAL A 52 -7.57 2.54 -14.36
C VAL A 52 -6.12 2.27 -14.76
N GLY A 53 -5.91 1.43 -15.78
CA GLY A 53 -4.57 1.04 -16.24
C GLY A 53 -3.64 2.21 -16.59
N ALA A 54 -4.18 3.31 -17.13
CA ALA A 54 -3.42 4.51 -17.46
C ALA A 54 -2.73 5.13 -16.22
N ASN A 55 -3.36 5.13 -15.05
CA ASN A 55 -2.79 5.69 -13.83
C ASN A 55 -1.58 4.88 -13.32
N TYR A 56 -1.52 3.59 -13.67
CA TYR A 56 -0.37 2.73 -13.31
C TYR A 56 0.89 3.01 -14.11
N ILE A 57 0.84 3.84 -15.17
CA ILE A 57 2.05 4.29 -15.88
C ILE A 57 2.92 5.10 -14.91
N ASN A 58 2.36 6.01 -14.13
CA ASN A 58 3.07 6.74 -13.10
C ASN A 58 3.73 5.79 -12.08
N SER A 59 2.98 4.80 -11.59
CA SER A 59 3.50 3.77 -10.67
C SER A 59 4.64 2.95 -11.30
N ARG A 60 4.52 2.61 -12.58
CA ARG A 60 5.53 1.82 -13.28
C ARG A 60 6.85 2.57 -13.46
N ILE A 61 6.79 3.86 -13.76
CA ILE A 61 7.99 4.70 -13.93
C ILE A 61 8.75 4.79 -12.59
N ALA A 62 8.06 5.07 -11.49
CA ALA A 62 8.67 5.10 -10.17
C ALA A 62 9.24 3.74 -9.74
N GLN A 63 8.57 2.64 -10.08
CA GLN A 63 9.09 1.30 -9.80
C GLN A 63 10.36 1.00 -10.61
N ILE A 64 10.42 1.43 -11.88
CA ILE A 64 11.63 1.28 -12.72
C ILE A 64 12.78 2.10 -12.13
N GLU A 65 12.52 3.35 -11.73
CA GLU A 65 13.50 4.20 -11.06
C GLU A 65 14.07 3.52 -9.81
N ALA A 66 13.20 3.03 -8.93
CA ALA A 66 13.61 2.34 -7.71
C ALA A 66 14.50 1.13 -8.01
N THR A 67 14.07 0.24 -8.91
CA THR A 67 14.84 -0.96 -9.25
C THR A 67 16.16 -0.65 -9.94
N THR A 68 16.22 0.40 -10.77
CA THR A 68 17.46 0.85 -11.40
C THR A 68 18.45 1.39 -10.35
N ASN A 69 17.95 1.98 -9.29
CA ASN A 69 18.76 2.52 -8.19
C ASN A 69 19.03 1.49 -7.07
N GLY A 70 18.68 0.21 -7.27
CA GLY A 70 18.96 -0.88 -6.34
C GLY A 70 17.97 -1.04 -5.18
N TYR A 71 16.79 -0.41 -5.26
CA TYR A 71 15.72 -0.57 -4.27
C TYR A 71 14.64 -1.55 -4.75
N ASP A 72 13.93 -2.15 -3.82
CA ASP A 72 12.84 -3.07 -4.12
C ASP A 72 11.57 -2.35 -4.59
N SER A 73 11.30 -1.16 -4.06
CA SER A 73 10.11 -0.36 -4.39
C SER A 73 10.36 1.14 -4.17
N ALA A 74 9.34 1.95 -4.46
CA ALA A 74 9.37 3.40 -4.29
C ALA A 74 8.28 3.87 -3.32
N LEU A 75 8.44 5.09 -2.82
CA LEU A 75 7.39 5.89 -2.20
C LEU A 75 7.19 7.16 -3.02
N PHE A 76 5.95 7.52 -3.27
CA PHE A 76 5.61 8.79 -3.91
C PHE A 76 5.42 9.90 -2.89
N MET A 77 5.92 11.07 -3.25
CA MET A 77 5.44 12.32 -2.66
C MET A 77 4.30 12.86 -3.52
N ASN A 78 3.35 13.52 -2.89
CA ASN A 78 2.34 14.30 -3.61
C ASN A 78 2.86 15.72 -3.93
N ARG A 79 2.05 16.52 -4.61
CA ARG A 79 2.38 17.89 -5.01
C ARG A 79 2.67 18.82 -3.83
N GLU A 80 2.09 18.55 -2.67
CA GLU A 80 2.27 19.31 -1.44
C GLU A 80 3.58 18.94 -0.72
N GLY A 81 4.33 17.98 -1.25
CA GLY A 81 5.59 17.50 -0.66
C GLY A 81 5.39 16.55 0.52
N THR A 82 4.20 15.99 0.70
CA THR A 82 3.93 14.96 1.71
C THR A 82 3.82 13.58 1.10
N VAL A 83 3.96 12.54 1.91
CA VAL A 83 3.89 11.14 1.47
C VAL A 83 2.50 10.84 0.91
N ALA A 84 2.46 10.20 -0.25
CA ALA A 84 1.23 9.67 -0.85
C ALA A 84 1.13 8.16 -0.64
N GLU A 85 1.70 7.37 -1.52
CA GLU A 85 1.59 5.91 -1.51
C GLU A 85 2.77 5.25 -2.25
N GLY A 86 2.81 3.92 -2.29
CA GLY A 86 3.74 3.16 -3.13
C GLY A 86 3.20 2.94 -4.56
N PRO A 87 3.98 2.32 -5.46
CA PRO A 87 3.63 2.07 -6.86
C PRO A 87 2.49 1.06 -7.08
N GLY A 88 1.40 1.12 -6.35
CA GLY A 88 0.24 0.20 -6.44
C GLY A 88 -0.13 -0.39 -5.10
N SER A 89 0.27 0.28 -4.04
CA SER A 89 -0.01 -0.09 -2.65
C SER A 89 -0.07 1.15 -1.77
N CYS A 90 -0.94 1.13 -0.76
CA CYS A 90 -1.03 2.22 0.20
C CYS A 90 0.10 2.14 1.23
N PHE A 91 0.43 3.28 1.80
CA PHE A 91 1.49 3.42 2.78
C PHE A 91 0.94 3.59 4.20
N PHE A 92 1.59 2.94 5.15
CA PHE A 92 1.39 3.10 6.59
C PHE A 92 2.73 3.22 7.30
N MET A 93 2.74 3.93 8.40
CA MET A 93 3.85 3.93 9.36
C MET A 93 3.33 3.84 10.80
N VAL A 94 4.18 3.42 11.69
CA VAL A 94 3.98 3.48 13.13
C VAL A 94 4.96 4.48 13.73
N ARG A 95 4.49 5.35 14.58
CA ARG A 95 5.31 6.27 15.35
C ARG A 95 4.74 6.45 16.74
N ASN A 96 5.55 6.19 17.78
CA ASN A 96 5.13 6.27 19.18
C ASN A 96 3.87 5.43 19.48
N GLY A 97 3.76 4.24 18.88
CA GLY A 97 2.62 3.35 19.05
C GLY A 97 1.34 3.78 18.31
N VAL A 98 1.40 4.82 17.49
CA VAL A 98 0.27 5.29 16.67
C VAL A 98 0.41 4.77 15.24
N LEU A 99 -0.63 4.15 14.71
CA LEU A 99 -0.73 3.74 13.30
C LEU A 99 -1.15 4.95 12.46
N ILE A 100 -0.32 5.35 11.51
CA ILE A 100 -0.50 6.58 10.72
C ILE A 100 -0.49 6.24 9.25
N THR A 101 -1.42 6.82 8.48
CA THR A 101 -1.47 6.71 7.01
C THR A 101 -1.82 8.06 6.40
N PRO A 102 -1.37 8.34 5.15
CA PRO A 102 -1.81 9.54 4.44
C PRO A 102 -3.33 9.59 4.27
N PRO A 103 -3.95 10.78 4.38
CA PRO A 103 -5.38 10.96 4.14
C PRO A 103 -5.70 10.75 2.65
N LEU A 104 -6.95 10.48 2.32
CA LEU A 104 -7.39 10.30 0.94
C LEU A 104 -7.13 11.53 0.04
N SER A 105 -6.99 12.71 0.64
CA SER A 105 -6.61 13.94 -0.06
C SER A 105 -5.13 14.00 -0.48
N ALA A 106 -4.29 13.11 0.02
CA ALA A 106 -2.85 13.06 -0.30
C ALA A 106 -2.53 12.36 -1.64
N SER A 107 -3.45 12.36 -2.58
CA SER A 107 -3.31 11.72 -3.91
C SER A 107 -3.18 10.19 -3.85
N VAL A 108 -3.85 9.56 -2.90
CA VAL A 108 -3.88 8.10 -2.75
C VAL A 108 -5.08 7.47 -3.44
N LEU A 109 -4.94 6.23 -3.88
CA LEU A 109 -6.06 5.41 -4.32
C LEU A 109 -6.82 4.88 -3.10
N GLU A 110 -8.15 5.01 -3.10
CA GLU A 110 -9.00 4.36 -2.10
C GLU A 110 -8.85 2.84 -2.19
N SER A 111 -8.41 2.22 -1.11
CA SER A 111 -8.04 0.81 -1.08
C SER A 111 -8.83 0.07 -0.02
N ILE A 112 -9.47 -1.04 -0.42
CA ILE A 112 -10.16 -1.94 0.50
C ILE A 112 -9.19 -2.46 1.58
N THR A 113 -7.97 -2.84 1.20
CA THR A 113 -6.97 -3.31 2.18
C THR A 113 -6.62 -2.21 3.19
N ARG A 114 -6.49 -0.96 2.74
CA ARG A 114 -6.24 0.18 3.64
C ARG A 114 -7.38 0.34 4.64
N GLU A 115 -8.63 0.30 4.19
CA GLU A 115 -9.81 0.43 5.06
C GLU A 115 -9.87 -0.69 6.09
N VAL A 116 -9.66 -1.93 5.66
CA VAL A 116 -9.59 -3.09 6.56
C VAL A 116 -8.53 -2.89 7.64
N LEU A 117 -7.34 -2.40 7.29
CA LEU A 117 -6.27 -2.18 8.27
C LEU A 117 -6.57 -1.06 9.27
N LEU A 118 -7.24 0.01 8.83
CA LEU A 118 -7.72 1.07 9.73
C LEU A 118 -8.70 0.50 10.76
N GLU A 119 -9.62 -0.34 10.31
CA GLU A 119 -10.61 -0.96 11.19
C GLU A 119 -9.97 -1.98 12.15
N LEU A 120 -9.08 -2.84 11.63
CA LEU A 120 -8.32 -3.80 12.46
C LEU A 120 -7.49 -3.09 13.53
N GLY A 121 -6.87 -1.96 13.20
CA GLY A 121 -6.15 -1.14 14.16
C GLY A 121 -7.08 -0.65 15.28
N ARG A 122 -8.25 -0.12 14.94
CA ARG A 122 -9.25 0.33 15.91
C ARG A 122 -9.76 -0.82 16.79
N MET A 123 -10.07 -1.97 16.19
CA MET A 123 -10.54 -3.16 16.93
C MET A 123 -9.50 -3.65 17.95
N GLN A 124 -8.21 -3.46 17.67
CA GLN A 124 -7.13 -3.82 18.59
C GLN A 124 -6.79 -2.72 19.60
N GLY A 125 -7.52 -1.62 19.61
CA GLY A 125 -7.26 -0.48 20.51
C GLY A 125 -6.00 0.30 20.16
N ILE A 126 -5.46 0.13 18.93
CA ILE A 126 -4.31 0.90 18.44
C ILE A 126 -4.82 2.29 18.06
N PRO A 127 -4.20 3.38 18.52
CA PRO A 127 -4.51 4.71 18.02
C PRO A 127 -4.25 4.78 16.50
N VAL A 128 -5.27 5.17 15.72
CA VAL A 128 -5.20 5.25 14.26
C VAL A 128 -5.42 6.68 13.82
N VAL A 129 -4.51 7.23 13.02
CA VAL A 129 -4.55 8.62 12.56
C VAL A 129 -4.34 8.70 11.04
N GLU A 130 -5.28 9.34 10.37
CA GLU A 130 -5.14 9.73 8.97
C GLU A 130 -4.69 11.19 8.91
N ARG A 131 -3.45 11.43 8.51
CA ARG A 131 -2.86 12.78 8.42
C ARG A 131 -1.77 12.86 7.36
N ALA A 132 -1.43 14.07 6.97
CA ALA A 132 -0.23 14.30 6.17
C ALA A 132 1.01 13.77 6.92
N ILE A 133 1.93 13.20 6.16
CA ILE A 133 3.20 12.66 6.63
C ILE A 133 4.30 13.39 5.89
N ASP A 134 5.16 14.07 6.65
CA ASP A 134 6.31 14.75 6.09
C ASP A 134 7.39 13.74 5.65
N ARG A 135 8.14 14.08 4.60
CA ARG A 135 9.24 13.24 4.11
C ARG A 135 10.18 12.77 5.22
N THR A 136 10.55 13.68 6.11
CA THR A 136 11.53 13.41 7.17
C THR A 136 11.01 12.46 8.25
N GLU A 137 9.69 12.31 8.39
CA GLU A 137 9.11 11.33 9.31
C GLU A 137 9.41 9.89 8.91
N LEU A 138 9.61 9.63 7.60
CA LEU A 138 9.99 8.30 7.10
C LEU A 138 11.32 7.80 7.66
N TYR A 139 12.21 8.70 8.05
CA TYR A 139 13.55 8.36 8.57
C TYR A 139 13.57 8.15 10.09
N ILE A 140 12.48 8.47 10.78
CA ILE A 140 12.39 8.45 12.25
C ILE A 140 11.15 7.70 12.74
N CYS A 141 10.43 7.01 11.87
CA CYS A 141 9.30 6.16 12.28
C CYS A 141 9.79 4.84 12.85
N ASP A 142 8.97 4.24 13.71
CA ASP A 142 9.30 2.99 14.39
C ASP A 142 9.11 1.79 13.46
N GLU A 143 8.05 1.82 12.62
CA GLU A 143 7.71 0.80 11.63
C GLU A 143 7.14 1.48 10.39
N ALA A 144 7.28 0.85 9.22
CA ALA A 144 6.61 1.24 7.99
C ALA A 144 6.26 0.01 7.15
N PHE A 145 5.16 0.10 6.39
CA PHE A 145 4.77 -0.96 5.47
C PHE A 145 3.92 -0.45 4.32
N LEU A 146 3.91 -1.21 3.25
CA LEU A 146 2.98 -1.08 2.13
C LEU A 146 1.85 -2.10 2.28
N CYS A 147 0.64 -1.76 1.82
CA CYS A 147 -0.47 -2.70 1.80
C CYS A 147 -1.28 -2.63 0.51
N GLY A 148 -1.88 -3.77 0.16
CA GLY A 148 -2.75 -3.89 -1.01
C GLY A 148 -3.15 -5.34 -1.25
N SER A 149 -4.17 -5.59 -2.09
CA SER A 149 -4.71 -6.93 -2.32
C SER A 149 -3.67 -7.95 -2.81
N ALA A 150 -2.64 -7.51 -3.54
CA ALA A 150 -1.57 -8.39 -4.04
C ALA A 150 -0.30 -8.36 -3.19
N ALA A 151 -0.12 -7.29 -2.41
CA ALA A 151 1.04 -7.11 -1.55
C ALA A 151 0.76 -7.56 -0.11
N GLU A 152 -0.53 -7.78 0.22
CA GLU A 152 -0.97 -7.99 1.61
C GLU A 152 -0.40 -6.87 2.49
N LEU A 153 0.43 -7.18 3.47
CA LEU A 153 1.28 -6.23 4.17
C LEU A 153 2.75 -6.55 3.88
N THR A 154 3.46 -5.57 3.32
CA THR A 154 4.88 -5.70 2.99
C THR A 154 5.67 -4.71 3.84
N PRO A 155 6.43 -5.14 4.85
CA PRO A 155 7.23 -4.27 5.69
C PRO A 155 8.30 -3.53 4.91
N ILE A 156 8.52 -2.25 5.21
CA ILE A 156 9.62 -1.44 4.71
C ILE A 156 10.71 -1.41 5.78
N LEU A 157 11.90 -1.90 5.45
CA LEU A 157 13.02 -1.98 6.39
C LEU A 157 14.01 -0.82 6.25
N SER A 158 13.99 -0.14 5.10
CA SER A 158 14.77 1.07 4.88
C SER A 158 14.11 2.00 3.86
N VAL A 159 14.36 3.30 3.99
CA VAL A 159 13.97 4.34 3.02
C VAL A 159 15.19 5.18 2.68
N ASP A 160 15.51 5.36 1.40
CA ASP A 160 16.69 6.09 0.92
C ASP A 160 18.01 5.64 1.58
N GLY A 161 18.12 4.35 1.91
CA GLY A 161 19.27 3.79 2.63
C GLY A 161 19.26 3.98 4.15
N TYR A 162 18.31 4.74 4.70
CA TYR A 162 18.14 4.90 6.16
C TYR A 162 17.26 3.77 6.70
N THR A 163 17.73 3.13 7.75
CA THR A 163 17.01 2.03 8.41
C THR A 163 15.72 2.53 9.07
N VAL A 164 14.61 1.84 8.84
CA VAL A 164 13.34 2.08 9.54
C VAL A 164 13.34 1.27 10.85
N GLY A 165 13.14 1.93 11.97
CA GLY A 165 13.10 1.31 13.28
C GLY A 165 14.33 0.44 13.56
N SER A 166 14.13 -0.86 13.80
CA SER A 166 15.20 -1.83 14.04
C SER A 166 15.78 -2.45 12.75
N GLY A 167 15.27 -2.12 11.57
CA GLY A 167 15.62 -2.80 10.31
C GLY A 167 14.98 -4.18 10.16
N ALA A 168 13.98 -4.48 10.94
CA ALA A 168 13.17 -5.69 10.89
C ALA A 168 11.67 -5.34 10.97
N PRO A 169 10.78 -6.25 10.55
CA PRO A 169 9.34 -6.04 10.71
C PRO A 169 8.97 -5.77 12.15
N GLY A 170 8.27 -4.70 12.42
CA GLY A 170 7.90 -4.33 13.77
C GLY A 170 6.73 -5.15 14.32
N PRO A 171 6.53 -5.13 15.64
CA PRO A 171 5.51 -5.95 16.30
C PRO A 171 4.10 -5.57 15.89
N LEU A 172 3.83 -4.28 15.63
CA LEU A 172 2.51 -3.80 15.24
C LEU A 172 2.18 -4.20 13.80
N THR A 173 3.13 -4.07 12.89
CA THR A 173 3.01 -4.55 11.50
C THR A 173 2.75 -6.05 11.47
N THR A 174 3.46 -6.84 12.28
CA THR A 174 3.30 -8.29 12.36
C THR A 174 1.92 -8.68 12.87
N ALA A 175 1.46 -8.04 13.95
CA ALA A 175 0.14 -8.30 14.52
C ALA A 175 -0.99 -7.95 13.54
N LEU A 176 -0.89 -6.80 12.85
CA LEU A 176 -1.88 -6.40 11.84
C LEU A 176 -1.89 -7.35 10.64
N HIS A 177 -0.73 -7.85 10.20
CA HIS A 177 -0.65 -8.83 9.12
C HIS A 177 -1.37 -10.13 9.48
N GLU A 178 -1.12 -10.67 10.66
CA GLU A 178 -1.80 -11.88 11.15
C GLU A 178 -3.32 -11.70 11.22
N GLN A 179 -3.78 -10.56 11.74
CA GLN A 179 -5.21 -10.26 11.82
C GLN A 179 -5.83 -10.06 10.43
N TYR A 180 -5.11 -9.41 9.52
CA TYR A 180 -5.55 -9.25 8.13
C TYR A 180 -5.77 -10.60 7.44
N LEU A 181 -4.83 -11.54 7.57
CA LEU A 181 -4.98 -12.88 6.99
C LEU A 181 -6.16 -13.64 7.60
N ARG A 182 -6.34 -13.57 8.92
CA ARG A 182 -7.48 -14.18 9.60
C ARG A 182 -8.82 -13.58 9.16
N ALA A 183 -8.88 -12.26 8.96
CA ALA A 183 -10.06 -11.58 8.45
C ALA A 183 -10.35 -11.99 7.01
N ALA A 184 -9.33 -12.04 6.14
CA ALA A 184 -9.46 -12.46 4.74
C ALA A 184 -9.91 -13.92 4.59
N GLU A 185 -9.58 -14.78 5.56
CA GLU A 185 -10.01 -16.18 5.62
C GLU A 185 -11.38 -16.38 6.31
N GLY A 186 -12.03 -15.28 6.76
CA GLY A 186 -13.29 -15.34 7.51
C GLY A 186 -13.15 -15.96 8.91
N LYS A 187 -11.95 -15.97 9.49
CA LYS A 187 -11.63 -16.58 10.79
C LYS A 187 -11.52 -15.56 11.92
N LEU A 188 -11.74 -14.28 11.64
CA LEU A 188 -11.65 -13.24 12.64
C LEU A 188 -13.04 -12.88 13.15
N PRO A 189 -13.34 -13.07 14.47
CA PRO A 189 -14.59 -12.68 15.05
C PRO A 189 -14.86 -11.18 14.88
N GLY A 190 -16.10 -10.80 14.57
CA GLY A 190 -16.48 -9.41 14.31
C GLY A 190 -16.27 -8.93 12.86
N CYS A 191 -15.71 -9.79 11.99
CA CYS A 191 -15.46 -9.48 10.59
C CYS A 191 -16.32 -10.37 9.64
N GLU A 192 -17.35 -11.01 10.15
CA GLU A 192 -18.19 -11.96 9.40
C GLU A 192 -18.87 -11.31 8.18
N THR A 193 -19.18 -10.02 8.29
CA THR A 193 -19.82 -9.24 7.20
C THR A 193 -18.85 -8.84 6.09
N TRP A 194 -17.54 -9.02 6.28
CA TRP A 194 -16.52 -8.67 5.28
C TRP A 194 -16.33 -9.77 4.23
N ALA A 195 -16.77 -10.99 4.53
CA ALA A 195 -16.69 -12.10 3.62
C ALA A 195 -18.07 -12.42 3.02
N THR A 196 -18.14 -12.55 1.70
CA THR A 196 -19.33 -13.05 1.01
C THR A 196 -19.12 -14.53 0.67
N SER A 197 -19.98 -15.40 1.21
CA SER A 197 -19.94 -16.82 0.86
C SER A 197 -20.33 -17.00 -0.61
N LEU A 198 -19.48 -17.67 -1.37
CA LEU A 198 -19.79 -18.13 -2.72
C LEU A 198 -20.37 -19.52 -2.62
N HIS A 199 -21.66 -19.68 -2.94
CA HIS A 199 -22.37 -20.97 -3.02
C HIS A 199 -22.22 -21.57 -4.40
#